data_e14630f609f22d92dc5671ec5ca638ff
#
_entry.id   e14630f609f22d92dc5671ec5ca638ff
#
_cell.length_a   1.000
_cell.length_b   1.000
_cell.length_c   1.000
_cell.angle_alpha   90.00
_cell.angle_beta   90.00
_cell.angle_gamma   90.00
#
_symmetry.space_group_name_H-M   'P 1'
#
loop_
_entity.id
_entity.type
_entity.pdbx_description
1 polymer ?
#
loop_
_entity_poly.entity_id
_entity_poly.type
_entity_poly.pdbx_seq_one_letter_code
_entity_poly.pdbx_strand_id
1 'polypeptide(L)'
;LEELRFKSQHDELTGLANREYFGATLEAHLQKPKDHAHGALFLFRVVNLDRVSEEVGRVEMVNFLRRFSQMLVSFLESNQEHFSENYIARISHSDFTVLFSDIDDIQAISERILLMHQSFVEEYKNVKLAIPHSCTYIQKDDTRFDVLKRADELLKSSGKRSDVQAKVAQIKQESELFDNATSWKNAIEEALNNNNLEINTYPVTSFTGQVMQNQLGLSLKLGGQVYRASYYYQWANRLKLLARLDWGLIKALVAHYSIEPPSELISVELSAQTLLDDAALASILTYLSAFPDLASKICFDIRESIAVSEIEIFKDFCEQARCMGAKVALKRVGPEFTKINKIQEFGLEMIKVDSVYGHNISYSQDNQTFLRGVCTLAHSIGIKVVAQGVTSQDDIDTLINLGFDGVIKE
;
A
#
# COMPACT_ATOMS: atom_id res chain seq x y z
N LEU A 1 11.01 7.51 -22.84
CA LEU A 1 10.00 8.06 -21.92
C LEU A 1 10.14 7.43 -20.52
N GLU A 2 10.28 6.11 -20.39
CA GLU A 2 10.52 5.42 -19.11
C GLU A 2 11.82 5.87 -18.44
N GLU A 3 12.88 6.04 -19.20
CA GLU A 3 14.17 6.49 -18.67
C GLU A 3 14.15 7.94 -18.17
N LEU A 4 13.43 8.83 -18.83
CA LEU A 4 13.23 10.21 -18.38
C LEU A 4 12.38 10.28 -17.11
N ARG A 5 11.37 9.44 -17.01
CA ARG A 5 10.50 9.34 -15.82
C ARG A 5 11.26 8.75 -14.64
N PHE A 6 11.99 7.66 -14.86
CA PHE A 6 12.83 7.09 -13.82
C PHE A 6 13.79 8.13 -13.24
N LYS A 7 14.43 8.94 -14.11
CA LYS A 7 15.32 10.02 -13.69
C LYS A 7 14.64 11.14 -12.91
N SER A 8 13.37 11.44 -13.22
CA SER A 8 12.63 12.52 -12.52
C SER A 8 12.12 12.09 -11.13
N GLN A 9 11.89 10.80 -10.92
CA GLN A 9 11.32 10.27 -9.68
C GLN A 9 12.34 9.57 -8.78
N HIS A 10 13.54 9.26 -9.30
CA HIS A 10 14.53 8.49 -8.59
C HIS A 10 15.85 9.27 -8.43
N ASP A 11 16.56 8.95 -7.37
CA ASP A 11 17.93 9.43 -7.14
C ASP A 11 18.89 8.69 -8.06
N GLU A 12 19.59 9.39 -8.92
CA GLU A 12 20.48 8.82 -9.95
C GLU A 12 21.62 7.95 -9.36
N LEU A 13 22.01 8.22 -8.12
CA LEU A 13 23.12 7.51 -7.49
C LEU A 13 22.68 6.18 -6.89
N THR A 14 21.52 6.14 -6.26
CA THR A 14 21.03 4.98 -5.48
C THR A 14 19.92 4.21 -6.16
N GLY A 15 19.21 4.81 -7.12
CA GLY A 15 18.04 4.24 -7.74
C GLY A 15 16.78 4.27 -6.87
N LEU A 16 16.87 4.76 -5.62
CA LEU A 16 15.72 4.93 -4.74
C LEU A 16 14.87 6.11 -5.20
N ALA A 17 13.64 6.20 -4.69
CA ALA A 17 12.82 7.38 -4.88
C ALA A 17 13.57 8.65 -4.44
N ASN A 18 13.42 9.73 -5.17
CA ASN A 18 14.01 11.01 -4.81
C ASN A 18 13.12 11.78 -3.82
N ARG A 19 13.63 12.92 -3.33
CA ARG A 19 12.95 13.78 -2.37
C ARG A 19 11.57 14.25 -2.84
N GLU A 20 11.45 14.57 -4.12
CA GLU A 20 10.23 15.14 -4.69
C GLU A 20 9.13 14.08 -4.78
N TYR A 21 9.46 12.92 -5.34
CA TYR A 21 8.54 11.79 -5.40
C TYR A 21 8.12 11.30 -4.00
N PHE A 22 9.08 11.20 -3.07
CA PHE A 22 8.79 10.86 -1.68
C PHE A 22 7.84 11.88 -1.02
N GLY A 23 8.09 13.18 -1.26
CA GLY A 23 7.25 14.24 -0.72
C GLY A 23 5.79 14.11 -1.17
N ALA A 24 5.57 13.84 -2.46
CA ALA A 24 4.24 13.60 -3.01
C ALA A 24 3.60 12.33 -2.42
N THR A 25 4.37 11.26 -2.29
CA THR A 25 3.90 9.98 -1.70
C THR A 25 3.47 10.14 -0.25
N LEU A 26 4.29 10.82 0.56
CA LEU A 26 3.95 11.09 1.96
C LEU A 26 2.70 11.97 2.07
N GLU A 27 2.58 12.99 1.24
CA GLU A 27 1.42 13.87 1.22
C GLU A 27 0.13 13.13 0.82
N ALA A 28 0.21 12.30 -0.22
CA ALA A 28 -0.90 11.42 -0.61
C ALA A 28 -1.29 10.43 0.50
N HIS A 29 -0.30 9.92 1.25
CA HIS A 29 -0.57 9.06 2.40
C HIS A 29 -1.29 9.80 3.53
N LEU A 30 -0.87 11.03 3.85
CA LEU A 30 -1.45 11.87 4.90
C LEU A 30 -2.88 12.34 4.57
N GLN A 31 -3.23 12.40 3.29
CA GLN A 31 -4.57 12.79 2.83
C GLN A 31 -5.53 11.60 2.71
N LYS A 32 -5.07 10.37 2.94
CA LYS A 32 -5.99 9.23 3.05
C LYS A 32 -7.04 9.52 4.13
N PRO A 33 -8.28 9.02 3.98
CA PRO A 33 -9.32 9.19 4.99
C PRO A 33 -8.77 8.90 6.38
N LYS A 34 -9.23 9.67 7.37
CA LYS A 34 -8.71 9.67 8.77
C LYS A 34 -8.60 8.27 9.40
N ASP A 35 -9.30 7.31 8.85
CA ASP A 35 -9.30 5.90 9.26
C ASP A 35 -8.17 5.07 8.64
N HIS A 36 -7.37 5.64 7.71
CA HIS A 36 -6.30 4.94 6.97
C HIS A 36 -4.89 5.55 7.15
N ALA A 37 -4.76 6.59 7.97
CA ALA A 37 -3.48 7.27 8.21
C ALA A 37 -2.65 6.57 9.30
N HIS A 38 -2.66 5.25 9.33
CA HIS A 38 -1.78 4.47 10.19
C HIS A 38 -0.51 4.13 9.41
N GLY A 39 0.59 4.76 9.77
CA GLY A 39 1.86 4.51 9.15
C GLY A 39 2.99 4.91 10.06
N ALA A 40 4.20 4.58 9.64
CA ALA A 40 5.40 4.99 10.33
C ALA A 40 6.45 5.48 9.34
N LEU A 41 7.18 6.50 9.75
CA LEU A 41 8.31 7.02 9.02
C LEU A 41 9.60 6.67 9.77
N PHE A 42 10.52 6.00 9.08
CA PHE A 42 11.91 5.84 9.50
C PHE A 42 12.78 6.85 8.76
N LEU A 43 13.65 7.52 9.50
CA LEU A 43 14.65 8.44 8.97
C LEU A 43 16.04 7.96 9.37
N PHE A 44 16.89 7.70 8.38
CA PHE A 44 18.29 7.32 8.54
C PHE A 44 19.16 8.47 8.10
N ARG A 45 20.23 8.76 8.84
CA ARG A 45 21.22 9.79 8.48
C ARG A 45 22.62 9.24 8.48
N VAL A 46 23.30 9.30 7.35
CA VAL A 46 24.73 9.00 7.28
C VAL A 46 25.50 10.20 7.85
N VAL A 47 26.05 10.05 9.05
CA VAL A 47 26.79 11.12 9.72
C VAL A 47 28.22 11.17 9.19
N ASN A 48 28.76 12.39 9.05
CA ASN A 48 30.12 12.65 8.55
C ASN A 48 30.40 12.14 7.14
N LEU A 49 29.43 12.11 6.26
CA LEU A 49 29.57 11.60 4.88
C LEU A 49 30.68 12.32 4.11
N ASP A 50 30.80 13.64 4.28
CA ASP A 50 31.87 14.43 3.64
C ASP A 50 33.24 13.96 4.10
N ARG A 51 33.42 13.72 5.39
CA ARG A 51 34.68 13.21 5.96
C ARG A 51 34.98 11.79 5.49
N VAL A 52 33.95 10.94 5.36
CA VAL A 52 34.10 9.62 4.74
C VAL A 52 34.61 9.76 3.31
N SER A 53 34.05 10.69 2.54
CA SER A 53 34.47 10.97 1.17
C SER A 53 35.93 11.44 1.08
N GLU A 54 36.40 12.21 2.06
CA GLU A 54 37.83 12.67 2.15
C GLU A 54 38.75 11.52 2.53
N GLU A 55 38.36 10.63 3.44
CA GLU A 55 39.19 9.52 3.95
C GLU A 55 39.28 8.34 2.97
N VAL A 56 38.19 7.95 2.31
CA VAL A 56 38.16 6.76 1.44
C VAL A 56 38.01 7.09 -0.05
N GLY A 57 37.80 8.35 -0.39
CA GLY A 57 37.62 8.81 -1.76
C GLY A 57 36.14 8.73 -2.23
N ARG A 58 35.88 9.57 -3.25
CA ARG A 58 34.49 9.75 -3.78
C ARG A 58 33.90 8.47 -4.37
N VAL A 59 34.69 7.63 -5.00
CA VAL A 59 34.22 6.38 -5.62
C VAL A 59 33.72 5.41 -4.55
N GLU A 60 34.47 5.25 -3.48
CA GLU A 60 34.13 4.34 -2.40
C GLU A 60 32.93 4.86 -1.60
N MET A 61 32.81 6.18 -1.43
CA MET A 61 31.62 6.79 -0.84
C MET A 61 30.36 6.52 -1.68
N VAL A 62 30.47 6.59 -3.02
CA VAL A 62 29.35 6.25 -3.92
C VAL A 62 28.97 4.78 -3.78
N ASN A 63 29.96 3.87 -3.75
CA ASN A 63 29.74 2.45 -3.55
C ASN A 63 29.09 2.16 -2.20
N PHE A 64 29.53 2.84 -1.14
CA PHE A 64 28.91 2.76 0.18
C PHE A 64 27.41 3.13 0.14
N LEU A 65 27.05 4.27 -0.44
CA LEU A 65 25.66 4.72 -0.53
C LEU A 65 24.78 3.73 -1.33
N ARG A 66 25.31 3.17 -2.41
CA ARG A 66 24.62 2.14 -3.20
C ARG A 66 24.41 0.86 -2.39
N ARG A 67 25.44 0.38 -1.69
CA ARG A 67 25.34 -0.82 -0.84
C ARG A 67 24.37 -0.62 0.31
N PHE A 68 24.40 0.57 0.94
CA PHE A 68 23.43 0.91 1.99
C PHE A 68 21.99 0.90 1.45
N SER A 69 21.77 1.47 0.27
CA SER A 69 20.46 1.45 -0.38
C SER A 69 19.98 0.03 -0.69
N GLN A 70 20.86 -0.80 -1.26
CA GLN A 70 20.57 -2.21 -1.56
C GLN A 70 20.25 -3.00 -0.29
N MET A 71 20.99 -2.75 0.80
CA MET A 71 20.74 -3.37 2.08
C MET A 71 19.34 -3.02 2.62
N LEU A 72 18.93 -1.76 2.54
CA LEU A 72 17.57 -1.34 2.94
C LEU A 72 16.50 -2.00 2.07
N VAL A 73 16.69 -2.06 0.75
CA VAL A 73 15.76 -2.73 -0.17
C VAL A 73 15.64 -4.21 0.18
N SER A 74 16.76 -4.92 0.31
CA SER A 74 16.77 -6.36 0.65
C SER A 74 16.14 -6.64 2.02
N PHE A 75 16.34 -5.73 2.98
CA PHE A 75 15.66 -5.83 4.28
C PHE A 75 14.15 -5.75 4.14
N LEU A 76 13.65 -4.80 3.35
CA LEU A 76 12.22 -4.63 3.12
C LEU A 76 11.64 -5.84 2.38
N GLU A 77 12.31 -6.33 1.35
CA GLU A 77 11.90 -7.54 0.62
C GLU A 77 11.81 -8.77 1.52
N SER A 78 12.78 -8.95 2.42
CA SER A 78 12.84 -10.08 3.35
C SER A 78 11.81 -10.00 4.49
N ASN A 79 11.17 -8.86 4.70
CA ASN A 79 10.23 -8.62 5.79
C ASN A 79 8.83 -8.19 5.29
N GLN A 80 8.50 -8.42 4.03
CA GLN A 80 7.21 -8.00 3.43
C GLN A 80 5.97 -8.54 4.16
N GLU A 81 6.12 -9.60 4.93
CA GLU A 81 5.03 -10.15 5.75
C GLU A 81 4.61 -9.25 6.94
N HIS A 82 5.43 -8.26 7.30
CA HIS A 82 5.18 -7.38 8.45
C HIS A 82 4.55 -6.03 8.09
N PHE A 83 4.38 -5.74 6.81
CA PHE A 83 3.80 -4.48 6.34
C PHE A 83 3.18 -4.65 4.95
N SER A 84 2.11 -3.91 4.67
CA SER A 84 1.37 -4.03 3.40
C SER A 84 2.02 -3.23 2.26
N GLU A 85 2.57 -2.05 2.57
CA GLU A 85 3.21 -1.16 1.61
C GLU A 85 4.36 -0.43 2.29
N ASN A 86 5.41 -0.20 1.52
CA ASN A 86 6.52 0.63 1.93
C ASN A 86 7.03 1.47 0.76
N TYR A 87 7.58 2.63 1.09
CA TYR A 87 8.22 3.53 0.13
C TYR A 87 9.58 3.92 0.67
N ILE A 88 10.61 3.64 -0.09
CA ILE A 88 11.99 3.95 0.28
C ILE A 88 12.51 5.08 -0.59
N ALA A 89 13.17 6.07 0.02
CA ALA A 89 13.69 7.22 -0.68
C ALA A 89 15.01 7.71 -0.12
N ARG A 90 15.77 8.38 -0.97
CA ARG A 90 16.88 9.24 -0.57
C ARG A 90 16.46 10.69 -0.70
N ILE A 91 16.26 11.37 0.43
CA ILE A 91 15.67 12.72 0.49
C ILE A 91 16.68 13.84 0.59
N SER A 92 17.95 13.52 0.87
CA SER A 92 19.05 14.47 0.86
C SER A 92 20.39 13.78 0.54
N HIS A 93 21.46 14.53 0.57
CA HIS A 93 22.82 14.00 0.41
C HIS A 93 23.12 12.83 1.37
N SER A 94 22.66 12.93 2.62
CA SER A 94 22.95 11.99 3.70
C SER A 94 21.73 11.27 4.28
N ASP A 95 20.51 11.65 3.89
CA ASP A 95 19.29 11.19 4.54
C ASP A 95 18.48 10.23 3.66
N PHE A 96 18.10 9.12 4.27
CA PHE A 96 17.24 8.11 3.67
C PHE A 96 15.98 7.96 4.51
N THR A 97 14.87 7.67 3.86
CA THR A 97 13.59 7.44 4.54
C THR A 97 12.94 6.15 4.09
N VAL A 98 12.21 5.53 5.00
CA VAL A 98 11.27 4.46 4.70
C VAL A 98 9.92 4.83 5.29
N LEU A 99 8.92 4.96 4.44
CA LEU A 99 7.53 5.14 4.82
C LEU A 99 6.85 3.78 4.78
N PHE A 100 6.29 3.35 5.88
CA PHE A 100 5.38 2.21 5.95
C PHE A 100 3.96 2.76 6.01
N SER A 101 3.12 2.36 5.07
CA SER A 101 1.70 2.74 5.07
C SER A 101 0.95 2.06 6.20
N ASP A 102 1.49 0.95 6.67
CA ASP A 102 0.84 0.03 7.58
C ASP A 102 1.91 -0.80 8.29
N ILE A 103 2.13 -0.56 9.55
CA ILE A 103 3.15 -1.24 10.34
C ILE A 103 2.61 -1.59 11.72
N ASP A 104 2.68 -2.88 12.05
CA ASP A 104 2.11 -3.41 13.28
C ASP A 104 2.96 -3.11 14.52
N ASP A 105 4.26 -3.31 14.39
CA ASP A 105 5.20 -3.21 15.49
C ASP A 105 6.45 -2.45 15.05
N ILE A 106 6.42 -1.15 15.24
CA ILE A 106 7.53 -0.25 14.92
C ILE A 106 8.78 -0.60 15.74
N GLN A 107 8.61 -1.11 16.97
CA GLN A 107 9.71 -1.47 17.84
C GLN A 107 10.43 -2.70 17.28
N ALA A 108 9.70 -3.74 16.92
CA ALA A 108 10.28 -4.96 16.36
C ALA A 108 11.02 -4.69 15.04
N ILE A 109 10.45 -3.87 14.16
CA ILE A 109 11.11 -3.46 12.91
C ILE A 109 12.35 -2.62 13.21
N SER A 110 12.29 -1.69 14.17
CA SER A 110 13.44 -0.88 14.56
C SER A 110 14.59 -1.72 15.12
N GLU A 111 14.30 -2.74 15.93
CA GLU A 111 15.31 -3.68 16.44
C GLU A 111 15.95 -4.51 15.34
N ARG A 112 15.17 -5.00 14.37
CA ARG A 112 15.68 -5.73 13.20
C ARG A 112 16.55 -4.84 12.31
N ILE A 113 16.13 -3.60 12.08
CA ILE A 113 16.92 -2.58 11.36
C ILE A 113 18.25 -2.33 12.08
N LEU A 114 18.22 -2.23 13.42
CA LEU A 114 19.42 -2.03 14.22
C LEU A 114 20.40 -3.18 14.06
N LEU A 115 19.94 -4.43 14.13
CA LEU A 115 20.79 -5.63 13.95
C LEU A 115 21.41 -5.69 12.55
N MET A 116 20.60 -5.46 11.52
CA MET A 116 21.07 -5.40 10.13
C MET A 116 22.13 -4.30 9.95
N HIS A 117 21.87 -3.13 10.48
CA HIS A 117 22.72 -1.98 10.40
C HIS A 117 24.05 -2.17 11.13
N GLN A 118 24.07 -2.82 12.30
CA GLN A 118 25.30 -3.11 13.03
C GLN A 118 26.25 -3.98 12.19
N SER A 119 25.74 -5.01 11.53
CA SER A 119 26.52 -5.85 10.62
C SER A 119 27.12 -5.04 9.46
N PHE A 120 26.35 -4.12 8.89
CA PHE A 120 26.80 -3.29 7.79
C PHE A 120 27.89 -2.28 8.21
N VAL A 121 27.70 -1.63 9.37
CA VAL A 121 28.67 -0.63 9.88
C VAL A 121 29.98 -1.30 10.30
N GLU A 122 29.95 -2.54 10.78
CA GLU A 122 31.16 -3.29 11.15
C GLU A 122 32.09 -3.52 9.93
N GLU A 123 31.54 -3.62 8.71
CA GLU A 123 32.35 -3.69 7.49
C GLU A 123 33.17 -2.42 7.25
N TYR A 124 32.70 -1.28 7.78
CA TYR A 124 33.29 0.06 7.63
C TYR A 124 33.91 0.59 8.93
N LYS A 125 34.27 -0.29 9.88
CA LYS A 125 34.78 0.10 11.20
C LYS A 125 36.02 0.98 11.19
N ASN A 126 36.82 0.91 10.12
CA ASN A 126 38.00 1.74 9.94
C ASN A 126 37.67 3.18 9.58
N VAL A 127 36.45 3.46 9.14
CA VAL A 127 35.95 4.78 8.82
C VAL A 127 34.94 5.12 9.92
N LYS A 128 35.14 6.21 10.66
CA LYS A 128 34.23 6.62 11.77
C LYS A 128 32.84 6.97 11.25
N LEU A 129 32.17 5.96 10.70
CA LEU A 129 30.84 6.03 10.12
C LEU A 129 29.79 5.76 11.18
N ALA A 130 28.76 6.57 11.20
CA ALA A 130 27.54 6.32 11.99
C ALA A 130 26.31 6.58 11.13
N ILE A 131 25.31 5.71 11.28
CA ILE A 131 24.03 5.85 10.58
C ILE A 131 22.91 5.77 11.62
N PRO A 132 22.77 6.76 12.50
CA PRO A 132 21.65 6.79 13.43
C PRO A 132 20.33 6.78 12.66
N HIS A 133 19.31 6.18 13.25
CA HIS A 133 17.97 6.25 12.70
C HIS A 133 16.96 6.63 13.78
N SER A 134 15.87 7.21 13.36
CA SER A 134 14.69 7.48 14.16
C SER A 134 13.47 6.91 13.48
N CYS A 135 12.42 6.67 14.25
CA CYS A 135 11.13 6.34 13.68
C CYS A 135 10.00 7.03 14.45
N THR A 136 8.96 7.35 13.74
CA THR A 136 7.78 8.00 14.32
C THR A 136 6.52 7.48 13.63
N TYR A 137 5.44 7.31 14.39
CA TYR A 137 4.13 7.09 13.84
C TYR A 137 3.62 8.35 13.13
N ILE A 138 2.85 8.15 12.08
CA ILE A 138 2.07 9.21 11.45
C ILE A 138 0.82 9.42 12.30
N GLN A 139 0.59 10.66 12.71
CA GLN A 139 -0.55 11.05 13.53
C GLN A 139 -1.67 11.62 12.66
N LYS A 140 -2.87 11.56 13.22
CA LYS A 140 -4.02 12.26 12.69
C LYS A 140 -3.72 13.75 12.59
N ASP A 141 -4.08 14.34 11.46
CA ASP A 141 -3.89 15.76 11.15
C ASP A 141 -2.42 16.22 11.02
N ASP A 142 -1.45 15.28 10.97
CA ASP A 142 -0.06 15.60 10.63
C ASP A 142 0.02 16.22 9.23
N THR A 143 0.88 17.22 9.10
CA THR A 143 1.37 17.66 7.79
C THR A 143 2.70 16.95 7.47
N ARG A 144 3.10 16.96 6.21
CA ARG A 144 4.42 16.46 5.78
C ARG A 144 5.55 17.08 6.61
N PHE A 145 5.42 18.37 6.95
CA PHE A 145 6.41 19.06 7.76
C PHE A 145 6.46 18.53 9.19
N ASP A 146 5.32 18.26 9.82
CA ASP A 146 5.24 17.76 11.19
C ASP A 146 5.89 16.38 11.33
N VAL A 147 5.61 15.46 10.41
CA VAL A 147 6.19 14.10 10.42
C VAL A 147 7.71 14.16 10.26
N LEU A 148 8.22 14.89 9.26
CA LEU A 148 9.65 15.01 9.00
C LEU A 148 10.37 15.75 10.11
N LYS A 149 9.79 16.82 10.65
CA LYS A 149 10.33 17.57 11.79
C LYS A 149 10.46 16.69 13.03
N ARG A 150 9.42 15.94 13.35
CA ARG A 150 9.43 15.02 14.50
C ARG A 150 10.49 13.94 14.35
N ALA A 151 10.62 13.33 13.16
CA ALA A 151 11.67 12.35 12.88
C ALA A 151 13.08 12.97 13.03
N ASP A 152 13.31 14.18 12.52
CA ASP A 152 14.59 14.88 12.62
C ASP A 152 14.93 15.29 14.07
N GLU A 153 13.96 15.75 14.85
CA GLU A 153 14.16 16.09 16.28
C GLU A 153 14.53 14.85 17.10
N LEU A 154 13.88 13.70 16.85
CA LEU A 154 14.24 12.43 17.47
C LEU A 154 15.67 12.01 17.11
N LEU A 155 16.05 12.18 15.86
CA LEU A 155 17.38 11.87 15.38
C LEU A 155 18.45 12.75 16.05
N LYS A 156 18.21 14.06 16.15
CA LYS A 156 19.12 15.03 16.82
C LYS A 156 19.27 14.74 18.32
N SER A 157 18.21 14.33 18.98
CA SER A 157 18.25 13.97 20.41
C SER A 157 19.07 12.72 20.71
N SER A 158 19.37 11.90 19.67
CA SER A 158 20.21 10.70 19.74
C SER A 158 21.69 11.01 19.62
N GLY A 159 22.06 12.18 19.09
CA GLY A 159 23.39 12.50 18.54
C GLY A 159 24.49 12.86 19.54
N LYS A 160 24.42 12.57 20.85
CA LYS A 160 25.51 12.83 21.79
C LYS A 160 26.27 11.59 22.28
N ARG A 161 25.96 10.40 21.81
CA ARG A 161 26.70 9.16 22.10
C ARG A 161 27.00 8.42 20.79
N SER A 162 28.22 7.90 20.71
CA SER A 162 28.73 7.08 19.62
C SER A 162 28.00 5.71 19.46
N ASP A 163 26.97 5.48 20.23
CA ASP A 163 26.19 4.25 20.19
C ASP A 163 24.97 4.47 19.31
N VAL A 164 24.87 3.66 18.29
CA VAL A 164 23.72 3.57 17.40
C VAL A 164 22.51 3.15 18.22
N GLN A 165 21.77 4.11 18.76
CA GLN A 165 20.51 3.85 19.45
C GLN A 165 19.37 4.34 18.56
N ALA A 166 18.50 3.40 18.16
CA ALA A 166 17.22 3.75 17.62
C ALA A 166 16.39 4.47 18.68
N LYS A 167 15.87 5.65 18.36
CA LYS A 167 14.84 6.28 19.19
C LYS A 167 13.50 6.12 18.51
N VAL A 168 12.67 5.33 19.14
CA VAL A 168 11.27 5.16 18.77
C VAL A 168 10.46 6.17 19.55
N ALA A 169 9.75 7.04 18.84
CA ALA A 169 8.72 7.85 19.48
C ALA A 169 7.53 6.95 19.74
N GLN A 170 7.45 6.39 20.92
CA GLN A 170 6.19 5.84 21.42
C GLN A 170 5.24 7.01 21.68
N ILE A 171 4.54 7.40 20.66
CA ILE A 171 3.30 8.12 20.88
C ILE A 171 2.29 7.02 21.17
N LYS A 172 1.75 7.05 22.39
CA LYS A 172 0.57 6.26 22.71
C LYS A 172 -0.44 6.55 21.61
N GLN A 173 -0.67 5.58 20.72
CA GLN A 173 -1.90 5.56 19.96
C GLN A 173 -3.02 5.78 20.97
N GLU A 174 -3.99 6.60 20.62
CA GLU A 174 -5.25 6.65 21.37
C GLU A 174 -5.67 5.20 21.57
N SER A 175 -5.69 4.77 22.79
CA SER A 175 -5.87 3.42 23.32
C SER A 175 -6.13 2.35 22.25
N GLU A 176 -5.16 1.47 21.98
CA GLU A 176 -5.45 0.27 21.21
C GLU A 176 -6.72 -0.35 21.76
N LEU A 177 -7.66 -0.69 20.89
CA LEU A 177 -8.95 -1.26 21.28
C LEU A 177 -8.74 -2.53 22.16
N PHE A 178 -7.61 -3.22 21.93
CA PHE A 178 -7.18 -4.39 22.70
C PHE A 178 -5.68 -4.35 22.97
N ASP A 179 -5.27 -4.81 24.16
CA ASP A 179 -3.92 -4.65 24.71
C ASP A 179 -2.84 -5.52 24.04
N ASN A 180 -3.22 -6.57 23.31
CA ASN A 180 -2.27 -7.53 22.73
C ASN A 180 -2.86 -8.34 21.56
N ALA A 181 -1.97 -9.01 20.81
CA ALA A 181 -2.29 -9.83 19.66
C ALA A 181 -3.36 -10.92 19.93
N THR A 182 -3.33 -11.54 21.10
CA THR A 182 -4.30 -12.57 21.47
C THR A 182 -5.70 -12.00 21.66
N SER A 183 -5.81 -10.83 22.30
CA SER A 183 -7.08 -10.13 22.50
C SER A 183 -7.67 -9.67 21.15
N TRP A 184 -6.84 -9.15 20.24
CA TRP A 184 -7.24 -8.82 18.88
C TRP A 184 -7.74 -10.05 18.10
N LYS A 185 -6.97 -11.15 18.17
CA LYS A 185 -7.36 -12.41 17.52
C LYS A 185 -8.73 -12.89 18.00
N ASN A 186 -8.91 -12.96 19.32
CA ASN A 186 -10.16 -13.43 19.91
C ASN A 186 -11.34 -12.54 19.50
N ALA A 187 -11.16 -11.22 19.52
CA ALA A 187 -12.22 -10.28 19.15
C ALA A 187 -12.62 -10.39 17.67
N ILE A 188 -11.65 -10.49 16.76
CA ILE A 188 -11.89 -10.66 15.33
C ILE A 188 -12.56 -12.02 15.08
N GLU A 189 -12.07 -13.11 15.69
CA GLU A 189 -12.66 -14.44 15.56
C GLU A 189 -14.08 -14.51 16.13
N GLU A 190 -14.32 -13.87 17.27
CA GLU A 190 -15.65 -13.76 17.85
C GLU A 190 -16.62 -13.02 16.93
N ALA A 191 -16.17 -11.89 16.34
CA ALA A 191 -17.00 -11.14 15.39
C ALA A 191 -17.34 -11.98 14.16
N LEU A 192 -16.37 -12.73 13.61
CA LEU A 192 -16.58 -13.64 12.48
C LEU A 192 -17.51 -14.80 12.81
N ASN A 193 -17.35 -15.41 13.98
CA ASN A 193 -18.15 -16.58 14.40
C ASN A 193 -19.60 -16.21 14.74
N ASN A 194 -19.80 -15.03 15.32
CA ASN A 194 -21.13 -14.53 15.72
C ASN A 194 -21.83 -13.73 14.62
N ASN A 195 -21.24 -13.68 13.40
CA ASN A 195 -21.74 -12.88 12.27
C ASN A 195 -21.96 -11.40 12.62
N ASN A 196 -21.10 -10.85 13.48
CA ASN A 196 -21.08 -9.44 13.87
C ASN A 196 -20.36 -8.60 12.78
N LEU A 197 -20.88 -8.66 11.56
CA LEU A 197 -20.33 -8.09 10.34
C LEU A 197 -21.34 -7.10 9.75
N GLU A 198 -20.87 -5.96 9.31
CA GLU A 198 -21.67 -4.98 8.56
C GLU A 198 -21.01 -4.68 7.22
N ILE A 199 -21.80 -4.70 6.15
CA ILE A 199 -21.37 -4.31 4.81
C ILE A 199 -21.64 -2.84 4.60
N ASN A 200 -20.62 -2.13 4.11
CA ASN A 200 -20.74 -0.75 3.66
C ASN A 200 -20.51 -0.72 2.14
N THR A 201 -21.18 0.17 1.44
CA THR A 201 -21.02 0.35 -0.02
C THR A 201 -20.54 1.74 -0.35
N TYR A 202 -19.56 1.83 -1.26
CA TYR A 202 -18.99 3.09 -1.75
C TYR A 202 -19.10 3.11 -3.27
N PRO A 203 -19.81 4.10 -3.87
CA PRO A 203 -19.98 4.13 -5.30
C PRO A 203 -18.70 4.54 -6.03
N VAL A 204 -18.39 3.81 -7.09
CA VAL A 204 -17.43 4.20 -8.12
C VAL A 204 -18.23 4.85 -9.23
N THR A 205 -17.98 6.12 -9.50
CA THR A 205 -18.79 6.90 -10.43
C THR A 205 -18.00 7.36 -11.65
N SER A 206 -18.64 7.35 -12.79
CA SER A 206 -18.14 8.07 -13.97
C SER A 206 -18.12 9.58 -13.71
N PHE A 207 -17.41 10.33 -14.53
CA PHE A 207 -17.42 11.79 -14.44
C PHE A 207 -18.78 12.41 -14.80
N THR A 208 -19.68 11.65 -15.44
CA THR A 208 -21.07 12.05 -15.68
C THR A 208 -22.02 11.75 -14.51
N GLY A 209 -21.49 11.17 -13.41
CA GLY A 209 -22.26 10.83 -12.22
C GLY A 209 -22.97 9.47 -12.26
N GLN A 210 -22.77 8.68 -13.32
CA GLN A 210 -23.31 7.33 -13.41
C GLN A 210 -22.52 6.41 -12.49
N VAL A 211 -23.20 5.58 -11.68
CA VAL A 211 -22.56 4.53 -10.89
C VAL A 211 -22.08 3.42 -11.82
N MET A 212 -20.79 3.13 -11.79
CA MET A 212 -20.16 2.07 -12.57
C MET A 212 -20.13 0.75 -11.80
N GLN A 213 -19.88 0.85 -10.50
CA GLN A 213 -19.93 -0.27 -9.54
C GLN A 213 -20.00 0.27 -8.11
N ASN A 214 -20.36 -0.59 -7.16
CA ASN A 214 -20.33 -0.31 -5.73
C ASN A 214 -19.19 -1.10 -5.08
N GLN A 215 -18.21 -0.43 -4.49
CA GLN A 215 -17.14 -1.09 -3.75
C GLN A 215 -17.64 -1.47 -2.36
N LEU A 216 -17.40 -2.70 -1.95
CA LEU A 216 -17.73 -3.16 -0.60
C LEU A 216 -16.62 -2.87 0.39
N GLY A 217 -17.02 -2.44 1.57
CA GLY A 217 -16.21 -2.41 2.78
C GLY A 217 -16.84 -3.30 3.84
N LEU A 218 -16.00 -3.93 4.66
CA LEU A 218 -16.43 -4.74 5.80
C LEU A 218 -16.13 -3.97 7.09
N SER A 219 -17.16 -3.82 7.92
CA SER A 219 -17.01 -3.37 9.31
C SER A 219 -17.24 -4.52 10.26
N LEU A 220 -16.50 -4.55 11.37
CA LEU A 220 -16.65 -5.55 12.43
C LEU A 220 -17.17 -4.89 13.70
N LYS A 221 -18.06 -5.58 14.40
CA LYS A 221 -18.45 -5.18 15.75
C LYS A 221 -17.51 -5.82 16.74
N LEU A 222 -16.59 -4.99 17.29
CA LEU A 222 -15.56 -5.40 18.24
C LEU A 222 -15.81 -4.69 19.57
N GLY A 223 -15.84 -5.42 20.68
CA GLY A 223 -16.08 -4.83 22.00
C GLY A 223 -17.38 -4.03 22.13
N GLY A 224 -18.40 -4.35 21.31
CA GLY A 224 -19.69 -3.68 21.32
C GLY A 224 -19.84 -2.49 20.38
N GLN A 225 -18.76 -2.03 19.75
CA GLN A 225 -18.74 -0.93 18.77
C GLN A 225 -18.38 -1.42 17.36
N VAL A 226 -18.83 -0.68 16.34
CA VAL A 226 -18.58 -1.00 14.93
C VAL A 226 -17.33 -0.28 14.45
N TYR A 227 -16.39 -1.05 13.92
CA TYR A 227 -15.10 -0.56 13.40
C TYR A 227 -14.93 -0.91 11.94
N ARG A 228 -14.48 0.06 11.14
CA ARG A 228 -14.13 -0.14 9.73
C ARG A 228 -12.81 -0.89 9.58
N ALA A 229 -12.53 -1.41 8.40
CA ALA A 229 -11.35 -2.19 8.08
C ALA A 229 -10.04 -1.51 8.52
N SER A 230 -9.92 -0.19 8.40
CA SER A 230 -8.75 0.59 8.82
C SER A 230 -8.29 0.32 10.26
N TYR A 231 -9.22 -0.03 11.16
CA TYR A 231 -8.89 -0.29 12.57
C TYR A 231 -8.39 -1.70 12.86
N TYR A 232 -8.86 -2.69 12.11
CA TYR A 232 -8.57 -4.09 12.42
C TYR A 232 -7.77 -4.81 11.33
N TYR A 233 -7.68 -4.26 10.12
CA TYR A 233 -7.05 -4.92 8.97
C TYR A 233 -5.60 -5.31 9.23
N GLN A 234 -4.82 -4.44 9.88
CA GLN A 234 -3.43 -4.69 10.24
C GLN A 234 -3.31 -5.92 11.14
N TRP A 235 -4.09 -5.94 12.22
CA TRP A 235 -4.13 -7.06 13.13
C TRP A 235 -4.60 -8.35 12.45
N ALA A 236 -5.64 -8.25 11.61
CA ALA A 236 -6.10 -9.37 10.83
C ALA A 236 -5.04 -9.93 9.88
N ASN A 237 -4.28 -9.04 9.22
CA ASN A 237 -3.16 -9.43 8.36
C ASN A 237 -2.04 -10.13 9.15
N ARG A 238 -1.58 -9.51 10.22
CA ARG A 238 -0.55 -10.04 11.11
C ARG A 238 -0.94 -11.41 11.69
N LEU A 239 -2.19 -11.55 12.08
CA LEU A 239 -2.75 -12.77 12.66
C LEU A 239 -3.13 -13.82 11.62
N LYS A 240 -2.88 -13.57 10.33
CA LYS A 240 -3.25 -14.45 9.20
C LYS A 240 -4.77 -14.75 9.15
N LEU A 241 -5.60 -13.75 9.45
CA LEU A 241 -7.06 -13.86 9.46
C LEU A 241 -7.74 -13.28 8.22
N LEU A 242 -6.98 -12.72 7.25
CA LEU A 242 -7.58 -12.07 6.09
C LEU A 242 -8.43 -13.01 5.25
N ALA A 243 -7.99 -14.26 5.02
CA ALA A 243 -8.79 -15.24 4.29
C ALA A 243 -10.13 -15.56 5.00
N ARG A 244 -10.14 -15.55 6.33
CA ARG A 244 -11.38 -15.71 7.11
C ARG A 244 -12.30 -14.48 7.01
N LEU A 245 -11.70 -13.28 6.95
CA LEU A 245 -12.47 -12.04 6.72
C LEU A 245 -13.07 -12.01 5.33
N ASP A 246 -12.32 -12.38 4.30
CA ASP A 246 -12.82 -12.48 2.93
C ASP A 246 -13.97 -13.49 2.85
N TRP A 247 -13.83 -14.64 3.47
CA TRP A 247 -14.91 -15.62 3.61
C TRP A 247 -16.15 -15.05 4.33
N GLY A 248 -15.92 -14.31 5.44
CA GLY A 248 -16.99 -13.64 6.18
C GLY A 248 -17.72 -12.60 5.33
N LEU A 249 -16.96 -11.79 4.57
CA LEU A 249 -17.51 -10.79 3.66
C LEU A 249 -18.38 -11.44 2.57
N ILE A 250 -17.89 -12.52 1.94
CA ILE A 250 -18.65 -13.24 0.90
C ILE A 250 -19.95 -13.82 1.46
N LYS A 251 -19.94 -14.41 2.66
CA LYS A 251 -21.18 -14.89 3.30
C LYS A 251 -22.15 -13.76 3.61
N ALA A 252 -21.65 -12.64 4.14
CA ALA A 252 -22.49 -11.48 4.43
C ALA A 252 -23.04 -10.85 3.14
N LEU A 253 -22.27 -10.82 2.06
CA LEU A 253 -22.70 -10.38 0.74
C LEU A 253 -23.85 -11.25 0.21
N VAL A 254 -23.68 -12.57 0.23
CA VAL A 254 -24.74 -13.50 -0.21
C VAL A 254 -25.99 -13.34 0.64
N ALA A 255 -25.85 -13.23 1.96
CA ALA A 255 -27.01 -13.02 2.85
C ALA A 255 -27.73 -11.70 2.56
N HIS A 256 -26.97 -10.63 2.25
CA HIS A 256 -27.54 -9.31 1.96
C HIS A 256 -28.32 -9.29 0.63
N TYR A 257 -27.79 -9.93 -0.40
CA TYR A 257 -28.37 -9.93 -1.75
C TYR A 257 -29.12 -11.22 -2.11
N SER A 258 -29.44 -12.06 -1.12
CA SER A 258 -30.13 -13.35 -1.36
C SER A 258 -31.56 -13.19 -1.90
N ILE A 259 -32.21 -12.05 -1.63
CA ILE A 259 -33.58 -11.79 -2.05
C ILE A 259 -33.61 -11.04 -3.39
N GLU A 260 -32.76 -10.04 -3.56
CA GLU A 260 -32.69 -9.20 -4.75
C GLU A 260 -31.24 -8.96 -5.13
N PRO A 261 -30.75 -9.48 -6.28
CA PRO A 261 -29.42 -9.21 -6.79
C PRO A 261 -29.21 -7.71 -7.03
N PRO A 262 -27.99 -7.20 -6.87
CA PRO A 262 -27.69 -5.78 -7.09
C PRO A 262 -27.87 -5.42 -8.57
N SER A 263 -28.35 -4.20 -8.84
CA SER A 263 -28.48 -3.67 -10.21
C SER A 263 -27.10 -3.45 -10.84
N GLU A 264 -26.17 -2.91 -10.06
CA GLU A 264 -24.80 -2.57 -10.49
C GLU A 264 -23.80 -3.64 -10.05
N LEU A 265 -22.60 -3.62 -10.63
CA LEU A 265 -21.51 -4.47 -10.19
C LEU A 265 -21.15 -4.17 -8.73
N ILE A 266 -20.83 -5.20 -7.99
CA ILE A 266 -20.30 -5.13 -6.63
C ILE A 266 -18.81 -5.49 -6.66
N SER A 267 -17.97 -4.55 -6.26
CA SER A 267 -16.53 -4.76 -6.15
C SER A 267 -16.18 -5.32 -4.78
N VAL A 268 -15.47 -6.45 -4.78
CA VAL A 268 -15.03 -7.18 -3.58
C VAL A 268 -13.52 -7.36 -3.63
N GLU A 269 -12.80 -6.76 -2.70
CA GLU A 269 -11.35 -6.99 -2.59
C GLU A 269 -11.09 -8.37 -1.99
N LEU A 270 -10.24 -9.18 -2.65
CA LEU A 270 -9.69 -10.40 -2.09
C LEU A 270 -8.24 -10.18 -1.67
N SER A 271 -7.91 -10.66 -0.48
CA SER A 271 -6.56 -10.58 0.07
C SER A 271 -5.60 -11.55 -0.61
N ALA A 272 -4.30 -11.25 -0.51
CA ALA A 272 -3.25 -12.18 -0.92
C ALA A 272 -3.35 -13.52 -0.18
N GLN A 273 -3.73 -13.50 1.10
CA GLN A 273 -3.90 -14.73 1.88
C GLN A 273 -4.95 -15.65 1.30
N THR A 274 -6.03 -15.10 0.73
CA THR A 274 -7.06 -15.89 0.06
C THR A 274 -6.58 -16.43 -1.29
N LEU A 275 -5.94 -15.59 -2.09
CA LEU A 275 -5.48 -15.99 -3.44
C LEU A 275 -4.38 -17.05 -3.40
N LEU A 276 -3.53 -17.03 -2.37
CA LEU A 276 -2.42 -17.96 -2.19
C LEU A 276 -2.80 -19.21 -1.39
N ASP A 277 -4.03 -19.29 -0.89
CA ASP A 277 -4.59 -20.45 -0.20
C ASP A 277 -5.65 -21.12 -1.08
N ASP A 278 -5.25 -22.19 -1.77
CA ASP A 278 -6.13 -22.94 -2.68
C ASP A 278 -7.43 -23.38 -2.04
N ALA A 279 -7.40 -23.78 -0.75
CA ALA A 279 -8.59 -24.24 -0.03
C ALA A 279 -9.54 -23.07 0.29
N ALA A 280 -8.99 -21.93 0.70
CA ALA A 280 -9.77 -20.72 0.99
C ALA A 280 -10.40 -20.18 -0.31
N LEU A 281 -9.63 -20.08 -1.38
CA LEU A 281 -10.10 -19.61 -2.68
C LEU A 281 -11.19 -20.55 -3.24
N ALA A 282 -10.94 -21.86 -3.25
CA ALA A 282 -11.90 -22.85 -3.71
C ALA A 282 -13.22 -22.82 -2.92
N SER A 283 -13.14 -22.59 -1.62
CA SER A 283 -14.33 -22.45 -0.76
C SER A 283 -15.19 -21.25 -1.17
N ILE A 284 -14.58 -20.10 -1.43
CA ILE A 284 -15.27 -18.88 -1.87
C ILE A 284 -15.92 -19.10 -3.23
N LEU A 285 -15.17 -19.59 -4.22
CA LEU A 285 -15.66 -19.77 -5.58
C LEU A 285 -16.78 -20.84 -5.63
N THR A 286 -16.61 -21.95 -4.92
CA THR A 286 -17.64 -22.99 -4.82
C THR A 286 -18.93 -22.46 -4.17
N TYR A 287 -18.79 -21.68 -3.10
CA TYR A 287 -19.96 -21.11 -2.44
C TYR A 287 -20.71 -20.13 -3.35
N LEU A 288 -20.00 -19.25 -4.04
CA LEU A 288 -20.59 -18.29 -4.96
C LEU A 288 -21.22 -18.94 -6.21
N SER A 289 -20.70 -20.08 -6.66
CA SER A 289 -21.25 -20.81 -7.81
C SER A 289 -22.69 -21.31 -7.57
N ALA A 290 -23.12 -21.41 -6.31
CA ALA A 290 -24.50 -21.69 -5.94
C ALA A 290 -25.46 -20.50 -6.16
N PHE A 291 -24.93 -19.30 -6.43
CA PHE A 291 -25.68 -18.05 -6.60
C PHE A 291 -25.27 -17.36 -7.92
N PRO A 292 -25.57 -17.95 -9.10
CA PRO A 292 -25.04 -17.49 -10.40
C PRO A 292 -25.47 -16.05 -10.73
N ASP A 293 -26.67 -15.65 -10.40
CA ASP A 293 -27.15 -14.28 -10.65
C ASP A 293 -26.35 -13.26 -9.86
N LEU A 294 -26.03 -13.53 -8.60
CA LEU A 294 -25.17 -12.68 -7.78
C LEU A 294 -23.73 -12.75 -8.24
N ALA A 295 -23.19 -13.93 -8.54
CA ALA A 295 -21.82 -14.12 -9.01
C ALA A 295 -21.54 -13.28 -10.27
N SER A 296 -22.50 -13.19 -11.19
CA SER A 296 -22.40 -12.36 -12.40
C SER A 296 -22.30 -10.85 -12.12
N LYS A 297 -22.67 -10.43 -10.92
CA LYS A 297 -22.59 -9.04 -10.46
C LYS A 297 -21.36 -8.75 -9.62
N ILE A 298 -20.54 -9.75 -9.32
CA ILE A 298 -19.30 -9.55 -8.54
C ILE A 298 -18.16 -9.16 -9.47
N CYS A 299 -17.40 -8.16 -9.04
CA CYS A 299 -16.11 -7.79 -9.59
C CYS A 299 -15.05 -7.94 -8.50
N PHE A 300 -14.16 -8.90 -8.62
CA PHE A 300 -13.09 -9.10 -7.66
C PHE A 300 -11.96 -8.10 -7.88
N ASP A 301 -11.63 -7.33 -6.85
CA ASP A 301 -10.49 -6.42 -6.84
C ASP A 301 -9.23 -7.13 -6.34
N ILE A 302 -8.23 -7.24 -7.19
CA ILE A 302 -6.94 -7.83 -6.87
C ILE A 302 -5.85 -6.74 -6.93
N ARG A 303 -4.95 -6.72 -5.95
CA ARG A 303 -3.83 -5.78 -5.96
C ARG A 303 -2.86 -6.08 -7.10
N GLU A 304 -2.38 -5.05 -7.77
CA GLU A 304 -1.39 -5.16 -8.85
C GLU A 304 -0.15 -5.97 -8.43
N SER A 305 0.35 -5.73 -7.21
CA SER A 305 1.54 -6.42 -6.70
C SER A 305 1.40 -7.94 -6.72
N ILE A 306 0.22 -8.47 -6.40
CA ILE A 306 -0.06 -9.92 -6.44
C ILE A 306 -0.13 -10.40 -7.87
N ALA A 307 -0.82 -9.67 -8.75
CA ALA A 307 -0.93 -10.02 -10.16
C ALA A 307 0.42 -10.04 -10.88
N VAL A 308 1.40 -9.25 -10.40
CA VAL A 308 2.76 -9.22 -10.96
C VAL A 308 3.63 -10.32 -10.34
N SER A 309 3.61 -10.50 -9.01
CA SER A 309 4.48 -11.47 -8.32
C SER A 309 4.02 -12.92 -8.54
N GLU A 310 2.71 -13.15 -8.66
CA GLU A 310 2.08 -14.47 -8.74
C GLU A 310 1.22 -14.61 -10.01
N ILE A 311 1.82 -14.33 -11.16
CA ILE A 311 1.09 -14.14 -12.42
C ILE A 311 0.31 -15.39 -12.87
N GLU A 312 0.83 -16.59 -12.64
CA GLU A 312 0.14 -17.83 -13.00
C GLU A 312 -1.07 -18.08 -12.10
N ILE A 313 -0.94 -17.85 -10.77
CA ILE A 313 -2.05 -17.95 -9.83
C ILE A 313 -3.14 -16.91 -10.18
N PHE A 314 -2.72 -15.70 -10.50
CA PHE A 314 -3.64 -14.65 -10.93
C PHE A 314 -4.38 -14.99 -12.23
N LYS A 315 -3.69 -15.57 -13.19
CA LYS A 315 -4.28 -16.01 -14.44
C LYS A 315 -5.33 -17.10 -14.22
N ASP A 316 -4.97 -18.14 -13.46
CA ASP A 316 -5.89 -19.23 -13.12
C ASP A 316 -7.12 -18.71 -12.36
N PHE A 317 -6.94 -17.76 -11.45
CA PHE A 317 -8.04 -17.09 -10.76
C PHE A 317 -8.95 -16.33 -11.74
N CYS A 318 -8.40 -15.58 -12.69
CA CYS A 318 -9.18 -14.85 -13.69
C CYS A 318 -10.03 -15.81 -14.54
N GLU A 319 -9.49 -16.98 -14.90
CA GLU A 319 -10.22 -18.00 -15.65
C GLU A 319 -11.37 -18.58 -14.81
N GLN A 320 -11.12 -18.92 -13.55
CA GLN A 320 -12.15 -19.44 -12.64
C GLN A 320 -13.26 -18.41 -12.38
N ALA A 321 -12.90 -17.15 -12.12
CA ALA A 321 -13.87 -16.06 -11.95
C ALA A 321 -14.75 -15.89 -13.19
N ARG A 322 -14.17 -15.92 -14.39
CA ARG A 322 -14.88 -15.80 -15.66
C ARG A 322 -15.85 -16.98 -15.89
N CYS A 323 -15.44 -18.21 -15.53
CA CYS A 323 -16.30 -19.39 -15.67
C CYS A 323 -17.58 -19.29 -14.84
N MET A 324 -17.56 -18.58 -13.71
CA MET A 324 -18.74 -18.32 -12.88
C MET A 324 -19.49 -17.03 -13.27
N GLY A 325 -19.05 -16.32 -14.30
CA GLY A 325 -19.63 -15.05 -14.75
C GLY A 325 -19.16 -13.82 -13.98
N ALA A 326 -18.29 -13.97 -12.96
CA ALA A 326 -17.73 -12.86 -12.22
C ALA A 326 -16.70 -12.08 -13.04
N LYS A 327 -16.50 -10.83 -12.68
CA LYS A 327 -15.50 -9.93 -13.25
C LYS A 327 -14.26 -9.84 -12.35
N VAL A 328 -13.16 -9.36 -12.92
CA VAL A 328 -11.92 -9.10 -12.18
C VAL A 328 -11.42 -7.69 -12.50
N ALA A 329 -10.93 -6.97 -11.51
CA ALA A 329 -10.29 -5.68 -11.66
C ALA A 329 -8.94 -5.67 -10.94
N LEU A 330 -8.01 -4.86 -11.43
CA LEU A 330 -6.78 -4.57 -10.72
C LEU A 330 -6.94 -3.32 -9.86
N LYS A 331 -6.42 -3.37 -8.65
CA LYS A 331 -6.43 -2.27 -7.67
C LYS A 331 -5.00 -1.84 -7.35
N ARG A 332 -4.85 -0.57 -6.98
CA ARG A 332 -3.56 0.08 -6.68
C ARG A 332 -2.57 -0.04 -7.82
N VAL A 333 -3.07 0.20 -9.02
CA VAL A 333 -2.28 0.11 -10.25
C VAL A 333 -1.31 1.27 -10.34
N GLY A 334 -0.05 0.92 -10.59
CA GLY A 334 1.08 1.82 -10.75
C GLY A 334 2.02 1.39 -11.88
N PRO A 335 3.34 1.63 -11.75
CA PRO A 335 4.30 1.33 -12.81
C PRO A 335 4.48 -0.15 -13.14
N GLU A 336 4.20 -1.02 -12.18
CA GLU A 336 4.33 -2.46 -12.35
C GLU A 336 3.34 -3.01 -13.39
N PHE A 337 2.24 -2.28 -13.64
CA PHE A 337 1.27 -2.61 -14.68
C PHE A 337 1.90 -2.82 -16.05
N THR A 338 2.94 -2.05 -16.38
CA THR A 338 3.64 -2.19 -17.66
C THR A 338 4.47 -3.47 -17.76
N LYS A 339 4.72 -4.16 -16.64
CA LYS A 339 5.42 -5.44 -16.58
C LYS A 339 4.50 -6.64 -16.81
N ILE A 340 3.18 -6.43 -16.74
CA ILE A 340 2.21 -7.49 -16.98
C ILE A 340 2.15 -7.75 -18.48
N ASN A 341 2.81 -8.81 -18.91
CA ASN A 341 2.73 -9.26 -20.29
C ASN A 341 1.35 -9.87 -20.57
N LYS A 342 0.82 -9.60 -21.78
CA LYS A 342 -0.44 -10.19 -22.24
C LYS A 342 -1.65 -9.90 -21.37
N ILE A 343 -1.72 -8.72 -20.81
CA ILE A 343 -2.81 -8.27 -19.92
C ILE A 343 -4.20 -8.50 -20.51
N GLN A 344 -4.32 -8.51 -21.85
CA GLN A 344 -5.56 -8.81 -22.57
C GLN A 344 -6.08 -10.24 -22.33
N GLU A 345 -5.22 -11.19 -21.93
CA GLU A 345 -5.61 -12.58 -21.65
C GLU A 345 -6.39 -12.72 -20.33
N PHE A 346 -6.23 -11.77 -19.40
CA PHE A 346 -6.89 -11.83 -18.09
C PHE A 346 -8.37 -11.43 -18.13
N GLY A 347 -8.81 -10.69 -19.17
CA GLY A 347 -10.20 -10.26 -19.31
C GLY A 347 -10.67 -9.34 -18.19
N LEU A 348 -9.83 -8.37 -17.82
CA LEU A 348 -10.12 -7.42 -16.76
C LEU A 348 -11.27 -6.48 -17.15
N GLU A 349 -12.14 -6.20 -16.20
CA GLU A 349 -13.22 -5.21 -16.34
C GLU A 349 -12.72 -3.78 -16.15
N MET A 350 -11.80 -3.59 -15.19
CA MET A 350 -11.40 -2.26 -14.74
C MET A 350 -9.99 -2.25 -14.14
N ILE A 351 -9.35 -1.10 -14.24
CA ILE A 351 -8.12 -0.76 -13.52
C ILE A 351 -8.42 0.40 -12.58
N LYS A 352 -8.06 0.26 -11.30
CA LYS A 352 -8.13 1.28 -10.27
C LYS A 352 -6.72 1.77 -9.97
N VAL A 353 -6.41 2.96 -10.46
CA VAL A 353 -5.07 3.57 -10.28
C VAL A 353 -4.88 3.98 -8.83
N ASP A 354 -3.68 3.72 -8.29
CA ASP A 354 -3.33 4.10 -6.92
C ASP A 354 -3.43 5.61 -6.73
N SER A 355 -3.96 6.04 -5.58
CA SER A 355 -4.15 7.44 -5.22
C SER A 355 -2.88 8.29 -5.29
N VAL A 356 -1.70 7.66 -5.06
CA VAL A 356 -0.39 8.33 -5.18
C VAL A 356 -0.18 8.96 -6.55
N TYR A 357 -0.71 8.35 -7.62
CA TYR A 357 -0.57 8.88 -8.98
C TYR A 357 -1.66 9.85 -9.38
N GLY A 358 -2.82 9.79 -8.73
CA GLY A 358 -3.95 10.70 -8.98
C GLY A 358 -3.89 11.99 -8.19
N HIS A 359 -3.19 11.99 -7.05
CA HIS A 359 -3.09 13.16 -6.18
C HIS A 359 -2.14 14.21 -6.75
N ASN A 360 -2.57 15.50 -6.77
CA ASN A 360 -1.85 16.61 -7.38
C ASN A 360 -1.44 16.36 -8.85
N ILE A 361 -2.22 15.55 -9.55
CA ILE A 361 -1.93 15.19 -10.94
C ILE A 361 -1.92 16.43 -11.86
N SER A 362 -2.69 17.45 -11.55
CA SER A 362 -2.71 18.72 -12.28
C SER A 362 -1.34 19.40 -12.35
N TYR A 363 -0.46 19.14 -11.38
CA TYR A 363 0.88 19.74 -11.31
C TYR A 363 2.01 18.77 -11.71
N SER A 364 1.72 17.49 -11.97
CA SER A 364 2.74 16.46 -12.25
C SER A 364 2.71 16.00 -13.71
N GLN A 365 3.49 16.64 -14.57
CA GLN A 365 3.58 16.30 -16.00
C GLN A 365 4.03 14.85 -16.24
N ASP A 366 4.93 14.33 -15.39
CA ASP A 366 5.44 12.96 -15.52
C ASP A 366 4.35 11.94 -15.22
N ASN A 367 3.61 12.13 -14.13
CA ASN A 367 2.46 11.29 -13.82
C ASN A 367 1.36 11.41 -14.90
N GLN A 368 1.11 12.61 -15.44
CA GLN A 368 0.16 12.78 -16.54
C GLN A 368 0.57 11.97 -17.77
N THR A 369 1.85 12.00 -18.15
CA THR A 369 2.36 11.23 -19.29
C THR A 369 2.21 9.73 -19.08
N PHE A 370 2.53 9.25 -17.88
CA PHE A 370 2.36 7.85 -17.51
C PHE A 370 0.89 7.43 -17.55
N LEU A 371 0.03 8.15 -16.86
CA LEU A 371 -1.39 7.82 -16.75
C LEU A 371 -2.10 7.87 -18.11
N ARG A 372 -1.69 8.78 -19.00
CA ARG A 372 -2.16 8.78 -20.39
C ARG A 372 -1.78 7.50 -21.11
N GLY A 373 -0.56 7.00 -20.89
CA GLY A 373 -0.10 5.72 -21.42
C GLY A 373 -0.93 4.55 -20.89
N VAL A 374 -1.21 4.53 -19.59
CA VAL A 374 -2.06 3.52 -18.95
C VAL A 374 -3.47 3.54 -19.53
N CYS A 375 -4.12 4.71 -19.64
CA CYS A 375 -5.44 4.84 -20.23
C CYS A 375 -5.46 4.36 -21.70
N THR A 376 -4.47 4.78 -22.50
CA THR A 376 -4.38 4.38 -23.91
C THR A 376 -4.26 2.86 -24.05
N LEU A 377 -3.40 2.22 -23.25
CA LEU A 377 -3.22 0.77 -23.27
C LEU A 377 -4.50 0.07 -22.81
N ALA A 378 -5.06 0.46 -21.68
CA ALA A 378 -6.26 -0.14 -21.10
C ALA A 378 -7.45 -0.07 -22.08
N HIS A 379 -7.71 1.11 -22.64
CA HIS A 379 -8.81 1.29 -23.59
C HIS A 379 -8.62 0.53 -24.89
N SER A 380 -7.38 0.36 -25.36
CA SER A 380 -7.12 -0.43 -26.58
C SER A 380 -7.56 -1.89 -26.47
N ILE A 381 -7.72 -2.39 -25.25
CA ILE A 381 -8.16 -3.76 -24.94
C ILE A 381 -9.50 -3.79 -24.16
N GLY A 382 -10.21 -2.66 -24.12
CA GLY A 382 -11.57 -2.56 -23.56
C GLY A 382 -11.66 -2.50 -22.04
N ILE A 383 -10.57 -2.18 -21.33
CA ILE A 383 -10.52 -2.08 -19.87
C ILE A 383 -10.79 -0.62 -19.45
N LYS A 384 -11.69 -0.41 -18.49
CA LYS A 384 -11.97 0.91 -17.90
C LYS A 384 -10.89 1.31 -16.91
N VAL A 385 -10.63 2.60 -16.80
CA VAL A 385 -9.62 3.16 -15.88
C VAL A 385 -10.26 4.17 -14.94
N VAL A 386 -10.14 3.97 -13.64
CA VAL A 386 -10.64 4.88 -12.62
C VAL A 386 -9.54 5.31 -11.66
N ALA A 387 -9.64 6.52 -11.15
CA ALA A 387 -8.73 7.06 -10.13
C ALA A 387 -9.35 6.92 -8.74
N GLN A 388 -8.50 6.71 -7.73
CA GLN A 388 -8.90 6.58 -6.33
C GLN A 388 -8.43 7.80 -5.53
N GLY A 389 -9.25 8.27 -4.56
CA GLY A 389 -8.83 9.27 -3.57
C GLY A 389 -8.62 10.68 -4.13
N VAL A 390 -9.26 11.06 -5.23
CA VAL A 390 -9.12 12.38 -5.84
C VAL A 390 -10.29 13.27 -5.44
N THR A 391 -9.98 14.41 -4.84
CA THR A 391 -10.98 15.37 -4.31
C THR A 391 -10.89 16.77 -4.94
N SER A 392 -9.72 17.16 -5.48
CA SER A 392 -9.50 18.45 -6.13
C SER A 392 -10.18 18.49 -7.50
N GLN A 393 -10.87 19.61 -7.81
CA GLN A 393 -11.50 19.80 -9.13
C GLN A 393 -10.48 19.88 -10.26
N ASP A 394 -9.32 20.51 -10.03
CA ASP A 394 -8.25 20.63 -11.01
C ASP A 394 -7.67 19.25 -11.38
N ASP A 395 -7.55 18.36 -10.39
CA ASP A 395 -7.10 16.98 -10.61
C ASP A 395 -8.18 16.18 -11.37
N ILE A 396 -9.46 16.36 -11.02
CA ILE A 396 -10.58 15.72 -11.74
C ILE A 396 -10.58 16.13 -13.21
N ASP A 397 -10.47 17.43 -13.50
CA ASP A 397 -10.45 17.95 -14.87
C ASP A 397 -9.22 17.41 -15.63
N THR A 398 -8.09 17.30 -14.97
CA THR A 398 -6.87 16.70 -15.54
C THR A 398 -7.08 15.22 -15.86
N LEU A 399 -7.66 14.44 -14.94
CA LEU A 399 -7.94 13.01 -15.16
C LEU A 399 -8.90 12.79 -16.35
N ILE A 400 -9.94 13.65 -16.48
CA ILE A 400 -10.83 13.62 -17.67
C ILE A 400 -10.02 13.81 -18.95
N ASN A 401 -9.12 14.78 -18.97
CA ASN A 401 -8.26 15.07 -20.13
C ASN A 401 -7.22 13.97 -20.41
N LEU A 402 -6.86 13.18 -19.41
CA LEU A 402 -5.98 12.02 -19.55
C LEU A 402 -6.71 10.78 -20.08
N GLY A 403 -8.04 10.78 -20.05
CA GLY A 403 -8.88 9.71 -20.57
C GLY A 403 -9.37 8.73 -19.49
N PHE A 404 -9.40 9.12 -18.22
CA PHE A 404 -10.03 8.29 -17.19
C PHE A 404 -11.54 8.18 -17.40
N ASP A 405 -12.13 7.06 -16.97
CA ASP A 405 -13.57 6.82 -17.08
C ASP A 405 -14.35 7.27 -15.85
N GLY A 406 -13.67 7.40 -14.70
CA GLY A 406 -14.34 7.82 -13.48
C GLY A 406 -13.42 7.91 -12.26
N VAL A 407 -14.04 8.10 -11.10
CA VAL A 407 -13.36 8.24 -9.80
C VAL A 407 -14.06 7.43 -8.72
N ILE A 408 -13.28 7.03 -7.72
CA ILE A 408 -13.77 6.49 -6.45
C ILE A 408 -13.73 7.66 -5.47
N LYS A 409 -14.90 8.12 -5.04
CA LYS A 409 -15.04 9.10 -3.96
C LYS A 409 -15.10 8.33 -2.64
N GLU A 410 -14.04 8.43 -1.86
CA GLU A 410 -13.97 7.87 -0.50
C GLU A 410 -14.58 8.82 0.53
#